data_bd02b290f2870a74eb488aa3ae33162b
#
_entry.id   bd02b290f2870a74eb488aa3ae33162b
#
_cell.length_a   1.000
_cell.length_b   1.000
_cell.length_c   1.000
_cell.angle_alpha   90.00
_cell.angle_beta   90.00
_cell.angle_gamma   90.00
#
_symmetry.space_group_name_H-M   'P 1'
#
loop_
_entity.id
_entity.type
_entity.pdbx_description
1 polymer ?
#
loop_
_entity_poly.entity_id
_entity_poly.type
_entity_poly.pdbx_seq_one_letter_code
_entity_poly.pdbx_strand_id
1 'polypeptide(L)'
;MIEPKRFISDEVLADTGKEDEVIARAWRGWTKAEDADAYEAHLRPELLPGVSKMPGFAGSYLLRRVVGDEVEFMTILLWESMEGIRTLAGKDYQRAVIPEERKKYLVRFEEKAAHFDVVASVKED
;
A
#
# COMPACT_ATOMS: atom_id res chain seq x y z
N MET A 1 20.45 7.83 12.26
CA MET A 1 20.31 7.29 11.87
C MET A 1 20.33 6.32 11.18
N ILE A 2 20.28 6.16 10.70
CA ILE A 2 20.24 5.11 10.29
C ILE A 2 20.78 4.69 9.18
N GLU A 3 21.42 4.34 8.79
CA GLU A 3 21.83 3.90 7.93
C GLU A 3 21.59 3.07 7.13
N PRO A 4 21.63 3.30 6.62
CA PRO A 4 21.24 2.61 5.93
C PRO A 4 21.71 1.74 5.22
N LYS A 5 21.77 1.72 5.35
CA LYS A 5 21.87 0.95 4.84
C LYS A 5 22.14 0.38 4.25
N ARG A 6 22.28 0.64 4.38
CA ARG A 6 22.18 0.18 3.84
C ARG A 6 22.42 -0.30 3.59
N PHE A 7 22.60 0.12 3.85
CA PHE A 7 22.37 -0.30 3.40
C PHE A 7 22.74 -0.63 3.06
N ILE A 8 23.18 -0.30 3.14
CA ILE A 8 23.27 -0.70 2.56
C ILE A 8 23.69 -0.87 2.21
N SER A 9 24.25 -0.60 2.36
CA SER A 9 24.38 -0.96 1.83
C SER A 9 24.84 -1.03 1.43
N ASP A 10 25.30 -0.73 1.37
CA ASP A 10 25.38 -0.98 0.81
C ASP A 10 25.71 -1.35 0.30
N GLU A 11 26.31 -1.18 0.30
CA GLU A 11 26.22 -1.60 -0.29
C GLU A 11 25.85 -2.03 -0.68
N VAL A 12 26.07 -1.68 -0.66
CA VAL A 12 25.29 -2.16 -1.07
C VAL A 12 24.85 -2.12 -1.61
N LEU A 13 24.63 -1.94 -1.99
CA LEU A 13 23.83 -1.92 -2.52
C LEU A 13 23.87 -1.88 -3.45
N ALA A 14 24.09 -1.83 -3.75
CA ALA A 14 23.95 -1.84 -4.49
C ALA A 14 23.86 -2.23 -5.34
N ASP A 15 24.00 -2.46 -5.55
CA ASP A 15 23.63 -2.93 -6.11
C ASP A 15 23.13 -3.33 -6.36
N THR A 16 23.13 -3.33 -6.33
CA THR A 16 22.58 -3.89 -6.59
C THR A 16 21.63 -4.24 -6.48
N GLY A 17 21.71 -4.15 -6.35
CA GLY A 17 20.62 -4.35 -5.61
C GLY A 17 19.24 -4.13 -6.02
N LYS A 18 18.93 -4.35 -7.23
CA LYS A 18 17.56 -4.26 -7.70
C LYS A 18 16.67 -5.29 -7.08
N GLU A 19 17.20 -6.43 -6.80
CA GLU A 19 16.40 -7.49 -6.22
C GLU A 19 16.01 -7.18 -4.78
N ASP A 20 16.66 -6.19 -4.17
CA ASP A 20 16.32 -5.78 -2.82
C ASP A 20 15.40 -4.58 -2.76
N GLU A 21 15.00 -4.08 -3.90
CA GLU A 21 14.12 -2.92 -3.92
C GLU A 21 12.71 -3.32 -3.60
N VAL A 22 12.10 -2.56 -2.71
CA VAL A 22 10.71 -2.73 -2.36
C VAL A 22 10.00 -1.43 -2.71
N ILE A 23 8.85 -1.55 -3.33
CA ILE A 23 8.05 -0.39 -3.74
C ILE A 23 6.80 -0.37 -2.89
N ALA A 24 6.51 0.77 -2.30
CA ALA A 24 5.29 0.98 -1.53
C ALA A 24 4.27 1.67 -2.42
N ARG A 25 3.09 1.07 -2.52
CA ARG A 25 1.96 1.65 -3.23
C ARG A 25 0.98 2.15 -2.18
N ALA A 26 0.74 3.45 -2.15
CA ALA A 26 -0.10 4.09 -1.13
C ALA A 26 -1.33 4.71 -1.78
N TRP A 27 -2.47 4.57 -1.09
CA TRP A 27 -3.74 5.10 -1.59
C TRP A 27 -4.62 5.47 -0.43
N ARG A 28 -5.41 6.54 -0.58
CA ARG A 28 -6.29 7.00 0.49
C ARG A 28 -7.73 7.12 0.01
N GLY A 29 -8.66 6.81 0.93
CA GLY A 29 -10.08 7.07 0.74
C GLY A 29 -10.67 7.54 2.05
N TRP A 30 -11.84 8.18 1.99
CA TRP A 30 -12.49 8.75 3.17
C TRP A 30 -13.92 8.26 3.26
N THR A 31 -14.35 7.92 4.47
CA THR A 31 -15.72 7.52 4.75
C THR A 31 -16.35 8.51 5.71
N LYS A 32 -17.69 8.46 5.81
CA LYS A 32 -18.35 9.06 6.95
C LYS A 32 -17.94 8.29 8.19
N ALA A 33 -17.97 8.97 9.34
CA ALA A 33 -17.62 8.32 10.60
C ALA A 33 -18.48 7.08 10.85
N GLU A 34 -19.76 7.16 10.52
CA GLU A 34 -20.70 6.07 10.79
C GLU A 34 -20.43 4.85 9.91
N ASP A 35 -19.76 5.01 8.79
CA ASP A 35 -19.47 3.91 7.87
C ASP A 35 -18.07 3.34 8.04
N ALA A 36 -17.26 3.90 8.92
CA ALA A 36 -15.85 3.55 8.99
C ALA A 36 -15.62 2.10 9.38
N ASP A 37 -16.36 1.62 10.39
CA ASP A 37 -16.15 0.25 10.84
C ASP A 37 -16.59 -0.75 9.77
N ALA A 38 -17.67 -0.46 9.07
CA ALA A 38 -18.14 -1.33 7.99
C ALA A 38 -17.13 -1.37 6.85
N TYR A 39 -16.53 -0.22 6.53
CA TYR A 39 -15.54 -0.16 5.49
C TYR A 39 -14.28 -0.95 5.87
N GLU A 40 -13.84 -0.80 7.10
CA GLU A 40 -12.70 -1.57 7.58
C GLU A 40 -12.96 -3.07 7.48
N ALA A 41 -14.14 -3.50 7.90
CA ALA A 41 -14.51 -4.91 7.83
C ALA A 41 -14.55 -5.41 6.38
N HIS A 42 -14.95 -4.54 5.46
CA HIS A 42 -14.97 -4.90 4.04
C HIS A 42 -13.55 -5.05 3.48
N LEU A 43 -12.62 -4.21 3.92
CA LEU A 43 -11.27 -4.22 3.37
C LEU A 43 -10.40 -5.34 3.89
N ARG A 44 -10.56 -5.72 5.15
CA ARG A 44 -9.64 -6.68 5.76
C ARG A 44 -9.51 -7.98 4.99
N PRO A 45 -10.59 -8.63 4.57
CA PRO A 45 -10.45 -9.90 3.84
C PRO A 45 -9.76 -9.73 2.50
N GLU A 46 -9.92 -8.58 1.87
CA GLU A 46 -9.30 -8.36 0.57
C GLU A 46 -7.80 -8.15 0.67
N LEU A 47 -7.37 -7.54 1.78
CA LEU A 47 -5.95 -7.32 1.97
C LEU A 47 -5.24 -8.56 2.46
N LEU A 48 -5.89 -9.35 3.28
CA LEU A 48 -5.22 -10.48 3.91
C LEU A 48 -5.26 -11.76 3.10
N PRO A 49 -6.42 -12.23 2.56
CA PRO A 49 -6.32 -13.39 1.70
C PRO A 49 -6.13 -13.06 0.24
N GLY A 50 -6.61 -11.91 -0.22
CA GLY A 50 -6.61 -11.59 -1.63
C GLY A 50 -5.25 -11.17 -2.15
N VAL A 51 -4.87 -9.95 -1.84
CA VAL A 51 -3.65 -9.38 -2.38
C VAL A 51 -2.42 -10.12 -1.87
N SER A 52 -2.48 -10.62 -0.63
CA SER A 52 -1.30 -11.26 -0.03
C SER A 52 -0.85 -12.51 -0.78
N LYS A 53 -1.70 -13.07 -1.64
CA LYS A 53 -1.33 -14.26 -2.42
C LYS A 53 -0.75 -13.91 -3.78
N MET A 54 -0.70 -12.64 -4.13
CA MET A 54 -0.18 -12.27 -5.45
C MET A 54 1.33 -12.34 -5.48
N PRO A 55 1.90 -12.75 -6.62
CA PRO A 55 3.36 -12.80 -6.73
C PRO A 55 3.99 -11.44 -6.50
N GLY A 56 5.06 -11.42 -5.75
CA GLY A 56 5.78 -10.19 -5.46
C GLY A 56 5.23 -9.38 -4.31
N PHE A 57 4.14 -9.83 -3.69
CA PHE A 57 3.59 -9.14 -2.53
C PHE A 57 4.55 -9.27 -1.34
N ALA A 58 4.85 -8.14 -0.68
CA ALA A 58 5.83 -8.12 0.41
C ALA A 58 5.26 -7.63 1.73
N GLY A 59 4.01 -7.26 1.78
CA GLY A 59 3.39 -6.83 3.03
C GLY A 59 2.38 -5.73 2.80
N SER A 60 1.61 -5.40 3.84
CA SER A 60 0.61 -4.35 3.72
C SER A 60 0.31 -3.76 5.08
N TYR A 61 -0.22 -2.53 5.03
CA TYR A 61 -0.75 -1.85 6.20
C TYR A 61 -2.09 -1.23 5.82
N LEU A 62 -3.02 -1.31 6.74
CA LEU A 62 -4.28 -0.59 6.65
C LEU A 62 -4.30 0.38 7.83
N LEU A 63 -4.33 1.66 7.53
CA LEU A 63 -4.25 2.72 8.52
C LEU A 63 -5.53 3.54 8.48
N ARG A 64 -5.95 4.07 9.63
CA ARG A 64 -7.09 4.96 9.64
C ARG A 64 -6.89 6.05 10.69
N ARG A 65 -7.50 7.19 10.45
CA ARG A 65 -7.51 8.29 11.43
C ARG A 65 -8.76 9.12 11.25
N VAL A 66 -9.20 9.74 12.33
CA VAL A 66 -10.35 10.64 12.29
C VAL A 66 -9.92 11.99 11.76
N VAL A 67 -10.67 12.52 10.80
CA VAL A 67 -10.43 13.84 10.23
C VAL A 67 -11.78 14.57 10.22
N GLY A 68 -12.01 15.40 11.22
CA GLY A 68 -13.29 16.06 11.36
C GLY A 68 -14.41 15.05 11.58
N ASP A 69 -15.41 15.07 10.73
CA ASP A 69 -16.52 14.12 10.82
C ASP A 69 -16.34 12.95 9.84
N GLU A 70 -15.16 12.78 9.32
CA GLU A 70 -14.83 11.69 8.41
C GLU A 70 -13.72 10.83 8.99
N VAL A 71 -13.53 9.67 8.40
CA VAL A 71 -12.40 8.82 8.72
C VAL A 71 -11.59 8.59 7.45
N GLU A 72 -10.31 8.90 7.52
CA GLU A 72 -9.38 8.68 6.42
C GLU A 72 -8.79 7.30 6.57
N PHE A 73 -8.82 6.54 5.47
CA PHE A 73 -8.16 5.24 5.41
C PHE A 73 -7.01 5.32 4.42
N MET A 74 -5.87 4.77 4.81
CA MET A 74 -4.75 4.66 3.90
C MET A 74 -4.35 3.18 3.82
N THR A 75 -4.20 2.69 2.59
CA THR A 75 -3.62 1.37 2.39
C THR A 75 -2.20 1.55 1.86
N ILE A 76 -1.29 0.75 2.40
CA ILE A 76 0.07 0.71 1.89
C ILE A 76 0.36 -0.74 1.56
N LEU A 77 0.63 -1.01 0.29
CA LEU A 77 0.97 -2.35 -0.18
C LEU A 77 2.43 -2.34 -0.59
N LEU A 78 3.18 -3.30 -0.10
CA LEU A 78 4.60 -3.41 -0.39
C LEU A 78 4.81 -4.49 -1.45
N TRP A 79 5.62 -4.19 -2.45
CA TRP A 79 5.85 -5.06 -3.59
C TRP A 79 7.35 -5.17 -3.85
N GLU A 80 7.76 -6.37 -4.23
CA GLU A 80 9.18 -6.61 -4.53
C GLU A 80 9.61 -5.98 -5.83
N SER A 81 8.66 -5.68 -6.72
CA SER A 81 8.97 -5.07 -8.02
C SER A 81 7.72 -4.43 -8.59
N MET A 82 7.92 -3.65 -9.64
CA MET A 82 6.80 -3.05 -10.35
C MET A 82 5.94 -4.09 -11.06
N GLU A 83 6.47 -5.26 -11.29
CA GLU A 83 5.71 -6.29 -12.00
C GLU A 83 4.47 -6.71 -11.23
N GLY A 84 4.59 -6.87 -9.91
CA GLY A 84 3.43 -7.19 -9.09
C GLY A 84 2.39 -6.11 -9.13
N ILE A 85 2.84 -4.87 -9.13
CA ILE A 85 1.93 -3.73 -9.21
C ILE A 85 1.19 -3.72 -10.55
N ARG A 86 1.89 -4.00 -11.64
CA ARG A 86 1.24 -4.04 -12.95
C ARG A 86 0.25 -5.19 -13.06
N THR A 87 0.53 -6.31 -12.41
CA THR A 87 -0.41 -7.41 -12.36
C THR A 87 -1.69 -7.00 -11.63
N LEU A 88 -1.53 -6.26 -10.54
CA LEU A 88 -2.69 -5.79 -9.77
C LEU A 88 -3.48 -4.73 -10.53
N ALA A 89 -2.82 -3.74 -11.08
CA ALA A 89 -3.45 -2.51 -11.53
C ALA A 89 -3.47 -2.32 -13.05
N GLY A 90 -2.75 -3.17 -13.79
CA GLY A 90 -2.74 -3.07 -15.23
C GLY A 90 -1.71 -2.07 -15.75
N LYS A 91 -1.83 -1.77 -17.04
CA LYS A 91 -0.90 -0.86 -17.71
C LYS A 91 -0.86 0.51 -17.07
N ASP A 92 -2.02 1.04 -16.74
CA ASP A 92 -2.11 2.35 -16.10
C ASP A 92 -2.04 2.12 -14.60
N TYR A 93 -0.86 1.74 -14.13
CA TYR A 93 -0.69 1.26 -12.77
C TYR A 93 -0.88 2.33 -11.72
N GLN A 94 -0.81 3.59 -12.10
CA GLN A 94 -1.03 4.68 -11.14
C GLN A 94 -2.50 4.81 -10.78
N ARG A 95 -3.37 4.30 -11.62
CA ARG A 95 -4.80 4.42 -11.38
C ARG A 95 -5.21 3.53 -10.22
N ALA A 96 -6.04 4.06 -9.33
CA ALA A 96 -6.54 3.29 -8.20
C ALA A 96 -7.45 2.18 -8.68
N VAL A 97 -7.37 1.02 -8.02
CA VAL A 97 -8.23 -0.12 -8.33
C VAL A 97 -9.31 -0.17 -7.27
N ILE A 98 -10.52 0.28 -7.61
CA ILE A 98 -11.59 0.44 -6.64
C ILE A 98 -12.84 -0.28 -7.14
N PRO A 99 -13.17 -1.46 -6.60
CA PRO A 99 -14.40 -2.14 -6.98
C PRO A 99 -15.64 -1.32 -6.63
N GLU A 100 -16.70 -1.52 -7.38
CA GLU A 100 -17.92 -0.75 -7.18
C GLU A 100 -18.48 -0.89 -5.78
N GLU A 101 -18.44 -2.10 -5.22
CA GLU A 101 -19.02 -2.27 -3.89
C GLU A 101 -18.17 -1.60 -2.81
N ARG A 102 -16.91 -1.26 -3.10
CA ARG A 102 -16.11 -0.48 -2.15
C ARG A 102 -16.46 0.99 -2.22
N LYS A 103 -16.77 1.48 -3.42
CA LYS A 103 -17.05 2.90 -3.62
C LYS A 103 -18.25 3.38 -2.82
N LYS A 104 -19.18 2.51 -2.52
CA LYS A 104 -20.39 2.93 -1.80
C LYS A 104 -20.12 3.39 -0.38
N TYR A 105 -18.97 3.00 0.19
CA TYR A 105 -18.59 3.46 1.52
C TYR A 105 -17.87 4.81 1.49
N LEU A 106 -17.37 5.22 0.33
CA LEU A 106 -16.42 6.33 0.25
C LEU A 106 -17.12 7.62 -0.13
N VAL A 107 -16.85 8.68 0.62
CA VAL A 107 -17.35 10.02 0.25
C VAL A 107 -16.41 10.66 -0.77
N ARG A 108 -15.15 10.25 -0.75
CA ARG A 108 -14.17 10.66 -1.77
C ARG A 108 -12.97 9.74 -1.67
N PHE A 109 -12.14 9.75 -2.69
CA PHE A 109 -10.94 8.90 -2.70
C PHE A 109 -9.95 9.46 -3.73
N GLU A 110 -8.69 9.08 -3.56
CA GLU A 110 -7.67 9.44 -4.53
C GLU A 110 -7.83 8.58 -5.76
N GLU A 111 -7.81 9.20 -6.93
CA GLU A 111 -7.97 8.46 -8.18
C GLU A 111 -6.71 7.77 -8.61
N LYS A 112 -5.57 8.20 -8.05
CA LYS A 112 -4.28 7.60 -8.36
C LYS A 112 -3.60 7.18 -7.08
N ALA A 113 -2.94 6.03 -7.14
CA ALA A 113 -2.07 5.60 -6.06
C ALA A 113 -0.72 6.23 -6.24
N ALA A 114 -0.03 6.48 -5.14
CA ALA A 114 1.33 6.99 -5.16
C ALA A 114 2.30 5.83 -4.94
N HIS A 115 3.44 5.90 -5.59
CA HIS A 115 4.45 4.84 -5.48
C HIS A 115 5.74 5.43 -4.94
N PHE A 116 6.32 4.73 -3.99
CA PHE A 116 7.52 5.18 -3.30
C PHE A 116 8.52 4.04 -3.26
N ASP A 117 9.79 4.37 -3.41
CA ASP A 117 10.84 3.40 -3.12
C ASP A 117 11.04 3.32 -1.62
N VAL A 118 11.06 2.11 -1.09
CA VAL A 118 11.39 1.93 0.31
C VAL A 118 12.91 1.94 0.42
N VAL A 119 13.43 3.00 1.02
CA VAL A 119 14.88 3.19 1.06
C VAL A 119 15.50 2.67 2.34
N ALA A 120 14.68 2.37 3.34
CA ALA A 120 15.18 1.80 4.58
C ALA A 120 14.01 1.21 5.35
N SER A 121 14.25 0.12 6.03
CA SER A 121 13.27 -0.43 6.96
C SER A 121 14.03 -1.11 8.09
N VAL A 122 13.45 -1.07 9.29
CA VAL A 122 14.03 -1.71 10.45
C VAL A 122 12.96 -2.63 11.02
N LYS A 123 13.33 -3.87 11.24
CA LYS A 123 12.43 -4.84 11.84
C LYS A 123 12.84 -5.13 13.25
N GLU A 124 11.86 -5.28 14.10
CA GLU A 124 12.10 -5.70 15.48
C GLU A 124 11.80 -7.17 15.61
N ASP A 125 12.63 -7.84 16.40
CA ASP A 125 12.44 -9.27 16.68
C ASP A 125 11.60 -9.51 17.91
#